data_f92072752872b9a93111c0a9a7a431ed
#
_entry.id   f92072752872b9a93111c0a9a7a431ed
#
_cell.length_a   1.000
_cell.length_b   1.000
_cell.length_c   1.000
_cell.angle_alpha   90.00
_cell.angle_beta   90.00
_cell.angle_gamma   90.00
#
_symmetry.space_group_name_H-M   'P 1'
#
loop_
_entity.id
_entity.type
_entity.pdbx_description
1 polymer ?
#
loop_
_entity_poly.entity_id
_entity_poly.type
_entity_poly.pdbx_seq_one_letter_code
_entity_poly.pdbx_strand_id
1 'polypeptide(L)'
;MEEKNRSQAVKKLSPHETEKANIQPDASLDKQNGTEVKNKGGWIPLHWSTLKNNNLNIIEFLIKEASKFHTKDEYGNTLLHIAALNGELQAVKYLLDSGANLAAQDDAGNTSLHLAALNGELAVVKYLLEEKAADLDAKDNTGKTPWQGAALNGHVALVKYFVEKRNINAGDLFDAVKNGYLGIVKYLVEEKAADLNNKNNFVSTPLHLASGYGHLAIVKYLVEKGADLNSKDEKGNTPLHAAALNGELQVLKYLIEQNADLKSKNKQGSSPLHLAVSEAYLQVAKYLLDKGADLEAKDNAGSTSLHVAVLKAHIELVKY
;
A
#
# COMPACT_ATOMS: atom_id res chain seq x y z
N MET A 1 -0.59 2.39 14.42
CA MET A 1 0.89 2.50 14.51
C MET A 1 1.62 1.25 13.99
N GLU A 2 1.06 0.07 14.10
CA GLU A 2 1.68 -1.19 13.62
C GLU A 2 1.66 -1.36 12.09
N GLU A 3 0.65 -0.85 11.38
CA GLU A 3 0.61 -0.91 9.90
C GLU A 3 1.66 -0.02 9.21
N LYS A 4 2.05 1.10 9.83
CA LYS A 4 3.13 1.96 9.27
C LYS A 4 4.52 1.31 9.32
N ASN A 5 4.78 0.46 10.29
CA ASN A 5 6.06 -0.25 10.39
C ASN A 5 6.14 -1.46 9.43
N ARG A 6 5.00 -2.04 9.04
CA ARG A 6 4.96 -3.18 8.11
C ARG A 6 5.17 -2.78 6.65
N SER A 7 4.71 -1.61 6.23
CA SER A 7 4.98 -1.06 4.88
C SER A 7 6.47 -0.75 4.64
N GLN A 8 7.26 -0.60 5.69
CA GLN A 8 8.70 -0.40 5.57
C GLN A 8 9.50 -1.71 5.39
N ALA A 9 8.98 -2.83 5.86
CA ALA A 9 9.65 -4.13 5.72
C ALA A 9 9.57 -4.72 4.30
N VAL A 10 8.63 -4.25 3.48
CA VAL A 10 8.45 -4.66 2.07
C VAL A 10 8.88 -3.57 1.09
N LYS A 11 9.55 -2.50 1.54
CA LYS A 11 10.24 -1.62 0.60
C LYS A 11 11.27 -2.44 -0.17
N LYS A 12 11.19 -2.43 -1.52
CA LYS A 12 12.32 -2.78 -2.38
C LYS A 12 13.57 -2.35 -1.64
N LEU A 13 14.43 -3.28 -1.28
CA LEU A 13 15.79 -2.93 -0.91
C LEU A 13 16.31 -2.12 -2.09
N SER A 14 16.40 -0.79 -1.91
CA SER A 14 16.84 0.07 -2.99
C SER A 14 18.26 -0.34 -3.37
N PRO A 15 18.66 -0.21 -4.64
CA PRO A 15 20.05 -0.46 -5.05
C PRO A 15 21.08 0.28 -4.19
N HIS A 16 20.69 1.38 -3.55
CA HIS A 16 21.52 2.20 -2.66
C HIS A 16 21.77 1.57 -1.27
N GLU A 17 20.88 0.72 -0.78
CA GLU A 17 21.08 0.02 0.51
C GLU A 17 21.93 -1.22 0.35
N THR A 18 21.98 -1.81 -0.87
CA THR A 18 22.89 -2.89 -1.22
C THR A 18 24.33 -2.43 -1.43
N GLU A 19 24.57 -1.17 -1.82
CA GLU A 19 25.93 -0.62 -2.01
C GLU A 19 26.62 -0.19 -0.72
N LYS A 20 25.88 0.05 0.38
CA LYS A 20 26.47 0.44 1.68
C LYS A 20 26.95 -0.72 2.54
N ALA A 21 26.63 -1.96 2.18
CA ALA A 21 27.27 -3.13 2.79
C ALA A 21 28.64 -3.34 2.15
N ASN A 22 29.59 -2.48 2.47
CA ASN A 22 31.00 -2.63 2.10
C ASN A 22 31.56 -3.82 2.89
N ILE A 23 31.34 -5.04 2.39
CA ILE A 23 31.92 -6.27 2.94
C ILE A 23 33.33 -6.39 2.34
N GLN A 24 34.32 -5.90 3.04
CA GLN A 24 35.67 -6.43 2.83
C GLN A 24 35.64 -7.91 3.26
N PRO A 25 36.04 -8.83 2.38
CA PRO A 25 36.12 -10.24 2.77
C PRO A 25 37.20 -10.37 3.85
N ASP A 26 36.79 -10.79 5.04
CA ASP A 26 37.72 -11.21 6.07
C ASP A 26 38.45 -12.45 5.55
N ALA A 27 39.78 -12.35 5.46
CA ALA A 27 40.64 -13.35 4.82
C ALA A 27 40.77 -14.70 5.58
N SER A 28 39.86 -14.96 6.52
CA SER A 28 39.84 -16.19 7.35
C SER A 28 38.69 -17.14 6.98
N LEU A 29 38.11 -17.05 5.79
CA LEU A 29 37.02 -17.93 5.34
C LEU A 29 37.56 -19.37 5.14
N ASP A 30 37.16 -20.26 6.04
CA ASP A 30 37.35 -21.69 5.92
C ASP A 30 36.65 -22.18 4.63
N LYS A 31 37.43 -22.74 3.70
CA LYS A 31 36.96 -23.07 2.33
C LYS A 31 35.81 -24.08 2.29
N GLN A 32 35.48 -24.73 3.41
CA GLN A 32 34.38 -25.69 3.51
C GLN A 32 33.05 -25.10 3.98
N ASN A 33 33.01 -23.90 4.60
CA ASN A 33 31.78 -23.31 5.18
C ASN A 33 31.39 -21.96 4.58
N GLY A 34 32.10 -21.45 3.58
CA GLY A 34 31.89 -20.10 3.02
C GLY A 34 30.49 -19.86 2.39
N THR A 35 29.81 -20.94 2.02
CA THR A 35 28.44 -20.86 1.43
C THR A 35 27.36 -20.70 2.48
N GLU A 36 27.64 -20.87 3.77
CA GLU A 36 26.67 -20.82 4.87
C GLU A 36 26.85 -19.59 5.77
N VAL A 37 27.82 -18.72 5.52
CA VAL A 37 28.07 -17.52 6.32
C VAL A 37 26.91 -16.53 6.10
N LYS A 38 26.21 -16.23 7.19
CA LYS A 38 25.10 -15.27 7.19
C LYS A 38 25.61 -13.85 7.43
N ASN A 39 25.10 -12.88 6.65
CA ASN A 39 25.27 -11.47 6.96
C ASN A 39 24.39 -11.06 8.17
N LYS A 40 24.40 -9.77 8.53
CA LYS A 40 23.57 -9.21 9.61
C LYS A 40 22.06 -9.38 9.42
N GLY A 41 21.59 -9.60 8.19
CA GLY A 41 20.18 -9.86 7.83
C GLY A 41 19.86 -11.35 7.67
N GLY A 42 20.71 -12.25 8.15
CA GLY A 42 20.51 -13.70 8.03
C GLY A 42 20.75 -14.27 6.62
N TRP A 43 21.21 -13.46 5.67
CA TRP A 43 21.39 -13.84 4.28
C TRP A 43 22.70 -14.56 4.04
N ILE A 44 22.61 -15.72 3.40
CA ILE A 44 23.77 -16.45 2.86
C ILE A 44 24.04 -16.02 1.40
N PRO A 45 25.22 -16.32 0.82
CA PRO A 45 25.53 -16.01 -0.58
C PRO A 45 24.46 -16.42 -1.58
N LEU A 46 23.77 -17.53 -1.33
CA LEU A 46 22.69 -18.03 -2.18
C LEU A 46 21.49 -17.09 -2.21
N HIS A 47 21.14 -16.40 -1.13
CA HIS A 47 20.10 -15.37 -1.11
C HIS A 47 20.49 -14.19 -2.01
N TRP A 48 21.76 -13.80 -2.03
CA TRP A 48 22.24 -12.73 -2.91
C TRP A 48 22.20 -13.10 -4.39
N SER A 49 22.44 -14.38 -4.72
CA SER A 49 22.41 -14.84 -6.11
C SER A 49 21.05 -14.76 -6.75
N THR A 50 19.96 -14.72 -5.95
CA THR A 50 18.57 -14.59 -6.42
C THR A 50 18.11 -13.12 -6.57
N LEU A 51 18.96 -12.12 -6.26
CA LEU A 51 18.58 -10.70 -6.24
C LEU A 51 18.69 -9.98 -7.59
N LYS A 52 19.59 -10.37 -8.47
CA LYS A 52 19.82 -9.67 -9.75
C LYS A 52 20.53 -10.53 -10.79
N ASN A 53 20.10 -10.31 -12.04
CA ASN A 53 20.77 -10.74 -13.27
C ASN A 53 20.74 -12.23 -13.58
N ASN A 54 19.73 -13.00 -13.14
CA ASN A 54 19.53 -14.39 -13.60
C ASN A 54 20.83 -15.19 -13.67
N ASN A 55 21.69 -15.09 -12.65
CA ASN A 55 22.95 -15.81 -12.63
C ASN A 55 22.68 -17.27 -12.25
N LEU A 56 21.86 -17.94 -13.10
CA LEU A 56 21.45 -19.32 -12.92
C LEU A 56 22.65 -20.24 -12.64
N ASN A 57 23.77 -19.99 -13.30
CA ASN A 57 24.98 -20.78 -13.09
C ASN A 57 25.48 -20.68 -11.63
N ILE A 58 25.36 -19.51 -11.00
CA ILE A 58 25.72 -19.34 -9.57
C ILE A 58 24.69 -20.01 -8.68
N ILE A 59 23.39 -19.84 -8.99
CA ILE A 59 22.30 -20.48 -8.23
C ILE A 59 22.46 -22.00 -8.32
N GLU A 60 22.65 -22.56 -9.52
CA GLU A 60 22.89 -23.99 -9.74
C GLU A 60 24.10 -24.50 -8.98
N PHE A 61 25.22 -23.79 -9.09
CA PHE A 61 26.46 -24.15 -8.38
C PHE A 61 26.23 -24.17 -6.88
N LEU A 62 25.67 -23.10 -6.31
CA LEU A 62 25.47 -22.98 -4.87
C LEU A 62 24.45 -24.00 -4.32
N ILE A 63 23.40 -24.32 -5.08
CA ILE A 63 22.43 -25.35 -4.68
C ILE A 63 23.07 -26.74 -4.69
N LYS A 64 23.90 -27.05 -5.71
CA LYS A 64 24.62 -28.34 -5.78
C LYS A 64 25.63 -28.51 -4.63
N GLU A 65 26.34 -27.44 -4.30
CA GLU A 65 27.37 -27.47 -3.23
C GLU A 65 26.77 -27.46 -1.82
N ALA A 66 25.70 -26.68 -1.60
CA ALA A 66 25.17 -26.45 -0.27
C ALA A 66 24.10 -27.48 0.16
N SER A 67 23.46 -28.21 -0.76
CA SER A 67 22.32 -29.13 -0.48
C SER A 67 21.20 -28.52 0.39
N LYS A 68 21.18 -27.19 0.59
CA LYS A 68 20.40 -26.48 1.61
C LYS A 68 19.61 -25.30 1.05
N PHE A 69 18.82 -25.51 -0.01
CA PHE A 69 17.91 -24.50 -0.54
C PHE A 69 16.68 -24.23 0.35
N HIS A 70 16.59 -24.86 1.52
CA HIS A 70 15.52 -24.64 2.52
C HIS A 70 15.88 -23.59 3.59
N THR A 71 17.03 -22.91 3.46
CA THR A 71 17.42 -21.87 4.42
C THR A 71 16.46 -20.68 4.37
N LYS A 72 16.18 -20.14 5.55
CA LYS A 72 15.39 -18.93 5.73
C LYS A 72 16.28 -17.77 6.19
N ASP A 73 15.95 -16.56 5.71
CA ASP A 73 16.52 -15.32 6.24
C ASP A 73 15.90 -14.95 7.61
N GLU A 74 16.23 -13.77 8.14
CA GLU A 74 15.72 -13.28 9.42
C GLU A 74 14.22 -12.95 9.42
N TYR A 75 13.58 -12.88 8.23
CA TYR A 75 12.15 -12.64 8.04
C TYR A 75 11.38 -13.93 7.68
N GLY A 76 12.06 -15.08 7.75
CA GLY A 76 11.49 -16.36 7.37
C GLY A 76 11.41 -16.61 5.87
N ASN A 77 11.97 -15.72 5.02
CA ASN A 77 11.94 -15.90 3.57
C ASN A 77 12.85 -17.04 3.14
N THR A 78 12.34 -17.91 2.29
CA THR A 78 13.14 -18.88 1.55
C THR A 78 13.69 -18.23 0.27
N LEU A 79 14.61 -18.92 -0.41
CA LEU A 79 15.12 -18.50 -1.71
C LEU A 79 14.00 -18.29 -2.73
N LEU A 80 12.97 -19.14 -2.68
CA LEU A 80 11.79 -19.03 -3.57
C LEU A 80 11.01 -17.73 -3.31
N HIS A 81 10.88 -17.32 -2.04
CA HIS A 81 10.25 -16.03 -1.69
C HIS A 81 11.02 -14.86 -2.29
N ILE A 82 12.35 -14.86 -2.14
CA ILE A 82 13.21 -13.75 -2.64
C ILE A 82 13.20 -13.72 -4.17
N ALA A 83 13.34 -14.86 -4.85
CA ALA A 83 13.29 -14.93 -6.29
C ALA A 83 11.92 -14.46 -6.84
N ALA A 84 10.83 -14.85 -6.19
CA ALA A 84 9.48 -14.46 -6.56
C ALA A 84 9.22 -12.97 -6.35
N LEU A 85 9.67 -12.40 -5.23
CA LEU A 85 9.57 -10.96 -4.92
C LEU A 85 10.30 -10.11 -5.96
N ASN A 86 11.43 -10.59 -6.47
CA ASN A 86 12.26 -9.83 -7.42
C ASN A 86 11.91 -10.09 -8.90
N GLY A 87 10.95 -10.98 -9.18
CA GLY A 87 10.51 -11.28 -10.55
C GLY A 87 11.47 -12.20 -11.33
N GLU A 88 12.41 -12.85 -10.64
CA GLU A 88 13.45 -13.70 -11.24
C GLU A 88 12.87 -15.05 -11.68
N LEU A 89 12.09 -15.05 -12.78
CA LEU A 89 11.33 -16.20 -13.26
C LEU A 89 12.19 -17.46 -13.46
N GLN A 90 13.41 -17.34 -13.98
CA GLN A 90 14.27 -18.49 -14.20
C GLN A 90 14.77 -19.10 -12.90
N ALA A 91 15.09 -18.26 -11.90
CA ALA A 91 15.44 -18.71 -10.56
C ALA A 91 14.25 -19.44 -9.90
N VAL A 92 13.03 -18.87 -10.03
CA VAL A 92 11.80 -19.50 -9.51
C VAL A 92 11.60 -20.89 -10.15
N LYS A 93 11.74 -21.01 -11.47
CA LYS A 93 11.64 -22.29 -12.19
C LYS A 93 12.65 -23.30 -11.64
N TYR A 94 13.92 -22.93 -11.62
CA TYR A 94 14.99 -23.81 -11.17
C TYR A 94 14.80 -24.27 -9.72
N LEU A 95 14.44 -23.35 -8.80
CA LEU A 95 14.20 -23.69 -7.39
C LEU A 95 13.06 -24.70 -7.23
N LEU A 96 11.94 -24.49 -7.93
CA LEU A 96 10.80 -25.41 -7.87
C LEU A 96 11.10 -26.78 -8.47
N ASP A 97 11.84 -26.81 -9.58
CA ASP A 97 12.27 -28.05 -10.22
C ASP A 97 13.31 -28.80 -9.36
N SER A 98 14.06 -28.08 -8.50
CA SER A 98 14.96 -28.63 -7.50
C SER A 98 14.28 -29.06 -6.20
N GLY A 99 12.93 -28.91 -6.08
CA GLY A 99 12.15 -29.37 -4.93
C GLY A 99 11.88 -28.30 -3.86
N ALA A 100 12.02 -27.01 -4.17
CA ALA A 100 11.62 -25.95 -3.24
C ALA A 100 10.12 -26.04 -2.90
N ASN A 101 9.78 -25.84 -1.63
CA ASN A 101 8.40 -25.91 -1.17
C ASN A 101 7.60 -24.67 -1.62
N LEU A 102 6.68 -24.87 -2.57
CA LEU A 102 5.79 -23.82 -3.10
C LEU A 102 4.85 -23.22 -2.03
N ALA A 103 4.44 -24.04 -1.04
CA ALA A 103 3.53 -23.64 0.03
C ALA A 103 4.27 -23.09 1.26
N ALA A 104 5.60 -22.91 1.19
CA ALA A 104 6.34 -22.32 2.29
C ALA A 104 5.80 -20.91 2.58
N GLN A 105 5.73 -20.58 3.87
CA GLN A 105 5.35 -19.23 4.34
C GLN A 105 6.53 -18.56 5.04
N ASP A 106 6.66 -17.24 4.84
CA ASP A 106 7.53 -16.38 5.62
C ASP A 106 6.93 -16.11 7.02
N ASP A 107 7.57 -15.30 7.84
CA ASP A 107 7.11 -14.99 9.20
C ASP A 107 5.83 -14.13 9.21
N ALA A 108 5.50 -13.49 8.09
CA ALA A 108 4.25 -12.75 7.89
C ALA A 108 3.12 -13.63 7.30
N GLY A 109 3.38 -14.91 7.05
CA GLY A 109 2.44 -15.85 6.44
C GLY A 109 2.35 -15.75 4.92
N ASN A 110 3.24 -14.97 4.27
CA ASN A 110 3.23 -14.86 2.81
C ASN A 110 3.82 -16.12 2.18
N THR A 111 3.22 -16.58 1.11
CA THR A 111 3.83 -17.52 0.17
C THR A 111 4.62 -16.74 -0.90
N SER A 112 5.40 -17.44 -1.71
CA SER A 112 6.09 -16.84 -2.86
C SER A 112 5.12 -16.17 -3.85
N LEU A 113 3.88 -16.70 -3.98
CA LEU A 113 2.83 -16.09 -4.79
C LEU A 113 2.35 -14.74 -4.19
N HIS A 114 2.24 -14.62 -2.86
CA HIS A 114 1.92 -13.35 -2.20
C HIS A 114 2.97 -12.29 -2.53
N LEU A 115 4.26 -12.62 -2.39
CA LEU A 115 5.35 -11.68 -2.62
C LEU A 115 5.46 -11.26 -4.08
N ALA A 116 5.33 -12.21 -5.02
CA ALA A 116 5.27 -11.91 -6.46
C ALA A 116 4.10 -10.98 -6.81
N ALA A 117 2.91 -11.26 -6.26
CA ALA A 117 1.72 -10.45 -6.48
C ALA A 117 1.84 -9.05 -5.84
N LEU A 118 2.37 -8.96 -4.62
CA LEU A 118 2.60 -7.73 -3.90
C LEU A 118 3.54 -6.79 -4.66
N ASN A 119 4.53 -7.34 -5.38
CA ASN A 119 5.53 -6.57 -6.13
C ASN A 119 5.19 -6.40 -7.63
N GLY A 120 4.10 -7.01 -8.11
CA GLY A 120 3.62 -6.82 -9.48
C GLY A 120 4.27 -7.73 -10.52
N GLU A 121 4.91 -8.81 -10.11
CA GLU A 121 5.72 -9.70 -10.95
C GLU A 121 4.84 -10.67 -11.77
N LEU A 122 4.18 -10.13 -12.81
CA LEU A 122 3.17 -10.83 -13.62
C LEU A 122 3.67 -12.16 -14.21
N ALA A 123 4.92 -12.21 -14.69
CA ALA A 123 5.46 -13.43 -15.30
C ALA A 123 5.62 -14.55 -14.28
N VAL A 124 6.08 -14.22 -13.07
CA VAL A 124 6.20 -15.16 -11.96
C VAL A 124 4.81 -15.61 -11.48
N VAL A 125 3.88 -14.68 -11.29
CA VAL A 125 2.50 -15.00 -10.87
C VAL A 125 1.83 -15.95 -11.85
N LYS A 126 1.93 -15.69 -13.16
CA LYS A 126 1.39 -16.58 -14.20
C LYS A 126 1.99 -17.98 -14.09
N TYR A 127 3.31 -18.07 -14.02
CA TYR A 127 3.99 -19.35 -13.92
C TYR A 127 3.57 -20.15 -12.68
N LEU A 128 3.53 -19.49 -11.50
CA LEU A 128 3.14 -20.14 -10.26
C LEU A 128 1.70 -20.67 -10.31
N LEU A 129 0.78 -19.93 -10.93
CA LEU A 129 -0.64 -20.30 -11.00
C LEU A 129 -0.96 -21.29 -12.13
N GLU A 130 -0.32 -21.15 -13.30
CA GLU A 130 -0.66 -21.92 -14.50
C GLU A 130 0.11 -23.23 -14.56
N GLU A 131 1.39 -23.22 -14.16
CA GLU A 131 2.28 -24.37 -14.31
C GLU A 131 2.50 -25.13 -12.98
N LYS A 132 2.39 -24.48 -11.85
CA LYS A 132 2.69 -25.07 -10.52
C LYS A 132 1.47 -25.16 -9.61
N ALA A 133 0.29 -24.70 -10.06
CA ALA A 133 -0.98 -24.75 -9.34
C ALA A 133 -0.88 -24.16 -7.91
N ALA A 134 -0.17 -23.04 -7.78
CA ALA A 134 -0.08 -22.32 -6.50
C ALA A 134 -1.49 -21.89 -6.02
N ASP A 135 -1.70 -21.92 -4.72
CA ASP A 135 -2.97 -21.54 -4.10
C ASP A 135 -3.19 -20.03 -4.14
N LEU A 136 -4.16 -19.58 -4.96
CA LEU A 136 -4.54 -18.17 -5.10
C LEU A 136 -5.32 -17.65 -3.88
N ASP A 137 -5.96 -18.53 -3.13
CA ASP A 137 -6.79 -18.21 -1.96
C ASP A 137 -6.03 -18.37 -0.64
N ALA A 138 -4.74 -18.73 -0.70
CA ALA A 138 -3.86 -18.74 0.46
C ALA A 138 -3.92 -17.39 1.18
N LYS A 139 -3.93 -17.40 2.51
CA LYS A 139 -4.00 -16.18 3.34
C LYS A 139 -2.71 -15.97 4.09
N ASP A 140 -2.24 -14.70 4.10
CA ASP A 140 -1.19 -14.25 5.00
C ASP A 140 -1.71 -14.13 6.46
N ASN A 141 -0.86 -13.76 7.40
CA ASN A 141 -1.23 -13.59 8.80
C ASN A 141 -2.23 -12.44 9.05
N THR A 142 -2.48 -11.59 8.05
CA THR A 142 -3.51 -10.53 8.08
C THR A 142 -4.82 -10.95 7.41
N GLY A 143 -4.87 -12.18 6.90
CA GLY A 143 -6.02 -12.73 6.18
C GLY A 143 -6.12 -12.30 4.73
N LYS A 144 -5.10 -11.65 4.16
CA LYS A 144 -5.09 -11.20 2.77
C LYS A 144 -4.60 -12.31 1.84
N THR A 145 -5.17 -12.34 0.64
CA THR A 145 -4.77 -13.22 -0.45
C THR A 145 -3.77 -12.52 -1.39
N PRO A 146 -3.03 -13.28 -2.23
CA PRO A 146 -2.09 -12.70 -3.20
C PRO A 146 -2.71 -11.63 -4.10
N TRP A 147 -3.93 -11.85 -4.61
CA TRP A 147 -4.58 -10.89 -5.49
C TRP A 147 -4.94 -9.57 -4.79
N GLN A 148 -5.32 -9.63 -3.49
CA GLN A 148 -5.57 -8.42 -2.69
C GLN A 148 -4.28 -7.61 -2.49
N GLY A 149 -3.13 -8.28 -2.33
CA GLY A 149 -1.82 -7.63 -2.30
C GLY A 149 -1.54 -6.84 -3.58
N ALA A 150 -1.78 -7.45 -4.75
CA ALA A 150 -1.66 -6.78 -6.05
C ALA A 150 -2.62 -5.58 -6.19
N ALA A 151 -3.86 -5.75 -5.72
CA ALA A 151 -4.88 -4.71 -5.77
C ALA A 151 -4.50 -3.48 -4.91
N LEU A 152 -4.02 -3.71 -3.68
CA LEU A 152 -3.59 -2.65 -2.76
C LEU A 152 -2.41 -1.85 -3.32
N ASN A 153 -1.44 -2.52 -3.96
CA ASN A 153 -0.23 -1.87 -4.47
C ASN A 153 -0.37 -1.27 -5.89
N GLY A 154 -1.55 -1.33 -6.47
CA GLY A 154 -1.83 -0.67 -7.74
C GLY A 154 -1.32 -1.40 -8.98
N HIS A 155 -1.10 -2.71 -8.92
CA HIS A 155 -0.60 -3.52 -10.04
C HIS A 155 -1.71 -3.87 -11.03
N VAL A 156 -2.07 -2.91 -11.90
CA VAL A 156 -3.19 -3.01 -12.86
C VAL A 156 -3.10 -4.25 -13.74
N ALA A 157 -1.91 -4.57 -14.27
CA ALA A 157 -1.72 -5.73 -15.13
C ALA A 157 -2.06 -7.06 -14.42
N LEU A 158 -1.72 -7.18 -13.12
CA LEU A 158 -2.11 -8.33 -12.31
C LEU A 158 -3.61 -8.34 -11.99
N VAL A 159 -4.18 -7.18 -11.64
CA VAL A 159 -5.62 -7.04 -11.41
C VAL A 159 -6.39 -7.47 -12.65
N LYS A 160 -6.00 -6.98 -13.84
CA LYS A 160 -6.58 -7.39 -15.11
C LYS A 160 -6.49 -8.91 -15.33
N TYR A 161 -5.32 -9.49 -15.13
CA TYR A 161 -5.12 -10.94 -15.22
C TYR A 161 -6.03 -11.72 -14.25
N PHE A 162 -6.12 -11.32 -13.00
CA PHE A 162 -6.97 -11.98 -12.02
C PHE A 162 -8.45 -11.87 -12.36
N VAL A 163 -8.92 -10.69 -12.77
CA VAL A 163 -10.33 -10.48 -13.15
C VAL A 163 -10.69 -11.25 -14.41
N GLU A 164 -9.88 -11.13 -15.46
CA GLU A 164 -10.23 -11.68 -16.79
C GLU A 164 -9.92 -13.17 -16.95
N LYS A 165 -8.89 -13.67 -16.27
CA LYS A 165 -8.43 -15.07 -16.41
C LYS A 165 -8.78 -15.96 -15.23
N ARG A 166 -8.99 -15.38 -14.05
CA ARG A 166 -9.31 -16.12 -12.82
C ARG A 166 -10.69 -15.80 -12.26
N ASN A 167 -11.49 -15.01 -12.97
CA ASN A 167 -12.86 -14.61 -12.59
C ASN A 167 -12.96 -13.99 -11.19
N ILE A 168 -11.90 -13.31 -10.74
CA ILE A 168 -11.97 -12.57 -9.47
C ILE A 168 -12.90 -11.38 -9.64
N ASN A 169 -13.89 -11.28 -8.77
CA ASN A 169 -14.80 -10.14 -8.76
C ASN A 169 -14.06 -8.88 -8.28
N ALA A 170 -13.90 -7.89 -9.16
CA ALA A 170 -13.28 -6.62 -8.83
C ALA A 170 -14.19 -5.70 -7.98
N GLY A 171 -15.50 -6.02 -7.89
CA GLY A 171 -16.48 -5.14 -7.27
C GLY A 171 -16.76 -3.89 -8.10
N ASP A 172 -17.33 -2.90 -7.47
CA ASP A 172 -17.53 -1.57 -8.08
C ASP A 172 -16.44 -0.56 -7.64
N LEU A 173 -16.47 0.65 -8.24
CA LEU A 173 -15.49 1.68 -7.95
C LEU A 173 -15.55 2.13 -6.47
N PHE A 174 -16.74 2.21 -5.88
CA PHE A 174 -16.91 2.64 -4.49
C PHE A 174 -16.38 1.61 -3.50
N ASP A 175 -16.62 0.32 -3.76
CA ASP A 175 -16.07 -0.78 -2.96
C ASP A 175 -14.53 -0.81 -3.06
N ALA A 176 -13.98 -0.66 -4.28
CA ALA A 176 -12.54 -0.61 -4.50
C ALA A 176 -11.89 0.57 -3.75
N VAL A 177 -12.52 1.75 -3.79
CA VAL A 177 -12.04 2.95 -3.08
C VAL A 177 -12.14 2.75 -1.57
N LYS A 178 -13.28 2.27 -1.06
CA LYS A 178 -13.49 2.03 0.38
C LYS A 178 -12.44 1.10 0.97
N ASN A 179 -12.08 0.04 0.23
CA ASN A 179 -11.11 -0.96 0.68
C ASN A 179 -9.64 -0.58 0.37
N GLY A 180 -9.40 0.56 -0.26
CA GLY A 180 -8.05 1.02 -0.57
C GLY A 180 -7.38 0.29 -1.74
N TYR A 181 -8.12 -0.42 -2.59
CA TYR A 181 -7.61 -1.23 -3.69
C TYR A 181 -7.24 -0.38 -4.91
N LEU A 182 -6.12 0.34 -4.84
CA LEU A 182 -5.66 1.23 -5.90
C LEU A 182 -5.59 0.55 -7.28
N GLY A 183 -5.16 -0.70 -7.35
CA GLY A 183 -5.07 -1.44 -8.62
C GLY A 183 -6.42 -1.68 -9.26
N ILE A 184 -7.46 -1.96 -8.45
CA ILE A 184 -8.84 -2.11 -8.94
C ILE A 184 -9.38 -0.75 -9.36
N VAL A 185 -9.15 0.31 -8.57
CA VAL A 185 -9.54 1.69 -8.94
C VAL A 185 -8.96 2.05 -10.31
N LYS A 186 -7.66 1.83 -10.52
CA LYS A 186 -7.00 2.08 -11.81
C LYS A 186 -7.62 1.24 -12.93
N TYR A 187 -7.79 -0.06 -12.71
CA TYR A 187 -8.40 -0.96 -13.70
C TYR A 187 -9.82 -0.49 -14.11
N LEU A 188 -10.66 -0.15 -13.13
CA LEU A 188 -12.03 0.30 -13.40
C LEU A 188 -12.05 1.64 -14.14
N VAL A 189 -11.15 2.56 -13.81
CA VAL A 189 -11.06 3.87 -14.47
C VAL A 189 -10.47 3.76 -15.88
N GLU A 190 -9.37 3.04 -16.04
CA GLU A 190 -8.60 3.00 -17.29
C GLU A 190 -9.16 2.02 -18.31
N GLU A 191 -9.66 0.85 -17.86
CA GLU A 191 -10.10 -0.23 -18.74
C GLU A 191 -11.63 -0.35 -18.83
N LYS A 192 -12.37 0.16 -17.84
CA LYS A 192 -13.84 0.10 -17.78
C LYS A 192 -14.49 1.48 -17.89
N ALA A 193 -13.70 2.55 -18.03
CA ALA A 193 -14.15 3.94 -18.13
C ALA A 193 -15.12 4.37 -17.02
N ALA A 194 -14.85 3.90 -15.78
CA ALA A 194 -15.67 4.27 -14.63
C ALA A 194 -15.68 5.79 -14.41
N ASP A 195 -16.87 6.36 -14.20
CA ASP A 195 -17.05 7.80 -13.98
C ASP A 195 -16.53 8.17 -12.58
N LEU A 196 -15.53 9.05 -12.54
CA LEU A 196 -14.88 9.54 -11.32
C LEU A 196 -15.78 10.44 -10.48
N ASN A 197 -16.78 11.06 -11.11
CA ASN A 197 -17.72 11.99 -10.48
C ASN A 197 -19.09 11.34 -10.22
N ASN A 198 -19.23 10.04 -10.51
CA ASN A 198 -20.42 9.28 -10.15
C ASN A 198 -20.64 9.36 -8.64
N LYS A 199 -21.91 9.35 -8.26
CA LYS A 199 -22.32 9.50 -6.86
C LYS A 199 -23.03 8.23 -6.37
N ASN A 200 -22.64 7.77 -5.20
CA ASN A 200 -23.32 6.66 -4.52
C ASN A 200 -24.66 7.10 -3.89
N ASN A 201 -25.34 6.21 -3.18
CA ASN A 201 -26.62 6.49 -2.52
C ASN A 201 -26.57 7.64 -1.48
N PHE A 202 -25.38 8.03 -1.01
CA PHE A 202 -25.16 9.18 -0.11
C PHE A 202 -24.68 10.42 -0.87
N VAL A 203 -24.85 10.43 -2.20
CA VAL A 203 -24.40 11.52 -3.10
C VAL A 203 -22.89 11.79 -3.02
N SER A 204 -22.12 10.85 -2.45
CA SER A 204 -20.67 10.95 -2.30
C SER A 204 -19.96 10.43 -3.55
N THR A 205 -18.95 11.16 -4.03
CA THR A 205 -18.06 10.70 -5.11
C THR A 205 -16.97 9.75 -4.57
N PRO A 206 -16.29 8.99 -5.46
CA PRO A 206 -15.11 8.22 -5.06
C PRO A 206 -14.06 9.04 -4.31
N LEU A 207 -13.87 10.32 -4.69
CA LEU A 207 -12.91 11.20 -4.02
C LEU A 207 -13.32 11.53 -2.57
N HIS A 208 -14.63 11.68 -2.28
CA HIS A 208 -15.10 11.82 -0.89
C HIS A 208 -14.72 10.61 -0.03
N LEU A 209 -15.00 9.40 -0.54
CA LEU A 209 -14.68 8.17 0.18
C LEU A 209 -13.17 8.00 0.38
N ALA A 210 -12.39 8.14 -0.70
CA ALA A 210 -10.93 8.06 -0.62
C ALA A 210 -10.36 9.05 0.41
N SER A 211 -10.93 10.26 0.46
CA SER A 211 -10.51 11.30 1.40
C SER A 211 -10.89 10.99 2.83
N GLY A 212 -12.09 10.47 3.06
CA GLY A 212 -12.56 10.11 4.40
C GLY A 212 -11.92 8.85 4.98
N TYR A 213 -11.52 7.90 4.12
CA TYR A 213 -10.80 6.69 4.53
C TYR A 213 -9.27 6.84 4.57
N GLY A 214 -8.72 8.02 4.22
CA GLY A 214 -7.28 8.27 4.28
C GLY A 214 -6.45 7.60 3.18
N HIS A 215 -7.06 7.16 2.10
CA HIS A 215 -6.39 6.45 1.01
C HIS A 215 -5.64 7.42 0.08
N LEU A 216 -4.54 8.03 0.59
CA LEU A 216 -3.78 9.07 -0.12
C LEU A 216 -3.39 8.70 -1.56
N ALA A 217 -2.98 7.45 -1.79
CA ALA A 217 -2.59 7.01 -3.13
C ALA A 217 -3.78 7.04 -4.13
N ILE A 218 -4.99 6.67 -3.66
CA ILE A 218 -6.21 6.75 -4.46
C ILE A 218 -6.62 8.20 -4.64
N VAL A 219 -6.56 9.04 -3.60
CA VAL A 219 -6.84 10.48 -3.70
C VAL A 219 -5.96 11.11 -4.77
N LYS A 220 -4.63 10.87 -4.73
CA LYS A 220 -3.70 11.38 -5.74
C LYS A 220 -4.11 10.94 -7.15
N TYR A 221 -4.35 9.66 -7.33
CA TYR A 221 -4.74 9.12 -8.63
C TYR A 221 -6.06 9.72 -9.16
N LEU A 222 -7.11 9.80 -8.31
CA LEU A 222 -8.38 10.37 -8.71
C LEU A 222 -8.26 11.85 -9.11
N VAL A 223 -7.50 12.64 -8.36
CA VAL A 223 -7.24 14.06 -8.64
C VAL A 223 -6.45 14.22 -9.94
N GLU A 224 -5.40 13.43 -10.15
CA GLU A 224 -4.61 13.39 -11.40
C GLU A 224 -5.49 13.06 -12.62
N LYS A 225 -6.51 12.23 -12.44
CA LYS A 225 -7.49 11.86 -13.49
C LYS A 225 -8.64 12.87 -13.62
N GLY A 226 -8.64 13.97 -12.87
CA GLY A 226 -9.61 15.07 -13.01
C GLY A 226 -10.87 14.93 -12.15
N ALA A 227 -10.82 14.20 -11.03
CA ALA A 227 -11.93 14.20 -10.07
C ALA A 227 -12.15 15.60 -9.50
N ASP A 228 -13.43 16.00 -9.35
CA ASP A 228 -13.81 17.31 -8.82
C ASP A 228 -13.52 17.43 -7.32
N LEU A 229 -12.55 18.30 -6.97
CA LEU A 229 -12.12 18.60 -5.61
C LEU A 229 -13.19 19.25 -4.73
N ASN A 230 -14.19 19.91 -5.38
CA ASN A 230 -15.18 20.74 -4.70
C ASN A 230 -16.61 20.18 -4.83
N SER A 231 -16.74 18.96 -5.37
CA SER A 231 -18.05 18.31 -5.40
C SER A 231 -18.61 18.14 -3.98
N LYS A 232 -19.95 18.22 -3.87
CA LYS A 232 -20.63 18.15 -2.57
C LYS A 232 -21.41 16.85 -2.43
N ASP A 233 -21.28 16.22 -1.26
CA ASP A 233 -22.08 15.06 -0.86
C ASP A 233 -23.51 15.49 -0.42
N GLU A 234 -24.32 14.53 0.06
CA GLU A 234 -25.68 14.79 0.55
C GLU A 234 -25.73 15.83 1.67
N LYS A 235 -24.69 15.89 2.53
CA LYS A 235 -24.57 16.87 3.62
C LYS A 235 -23.94 18.20 3.18
N GLY A 236 -23.56 18.30 1.91
CA GLY A 236 -22.84 19.45 1.36
C GLY A 236 -21.35 19.47 1.71
N ASN A 237 -20.81 18.37 2.23
CA ASN A 237 -19.38 18.25 2.49
C ASN A 237 -18.63 18.09 1.17
N THR A 238 -17.44 18.68 1.08
CA THR A 238 -16.47 18.42 0.03
C THR A 238 -15.50 17.30 0.45
N PRO A 239 -14.66 16.74 -0.44
CA PRO A 239 -13.59 15.81 -0.04
C PRO A 239 -12.68 16.35 1.07
N LEU A 240 -12.44 17.67 1.10
CA LEU A 240 -11.68 18.32 2.17
C LEU A 240 -12.41 18.25 3.53
N HIS A 241 -13.73 18.42 3.55
CA HIS A 241 -14.54 18.20 4.74
C HIS A 241 -14.45 16.74 5.23
N ALA A 242 -14.54 15.78 4.30
CA ALA A 242 -14.44 14.37 4.63
C ALA A 242 -13.07 14.01 5.26
N ALA A 243 -11.98 14.53 4.72
CA ALA A 243 -10.65 14.37 5.29
C ALA A 243 -10.52 15.03 6.69
N ALA A 244 -11.09 16.23 6.86
CA ALA A 244 -11.07 16.95 8.12
C ALA A 244 -11.90 16.24 9.22
N LEU A 245 -13.07 15.70 8.85
CA LEU A 245 -13.98 14.97 9.75
C LEU A 245 -13.36 13.68 10.28
N ASN A 246 -12.47 13.05 9.52
CA ASN A 246 -11.86 11.78 9.89
C ASN A 246 -10.38 11.90 10.32
N GLY A 247 -9.84 13.12 10.40
CA GLY A 247 -8.48 13.36 10.87
C GLY A 247 -7.37 13.01 9.87
N GLU A 248 -7.69 12.86 8.60
CA GLU A 248 -6.80 12.37 7.55
C GLU A 248 -5.82 13.46 7.08
N LEU A 249 -4.84 13.80 7.94
CA LEU A 249 -3.91 14.91 7.76
C LEU A 249 -3.15 14.86 6.44
N GLN A 250 -2.68 13.70 5.99
CA GLN A 250 -1.88 13.61 4.77
C GLN A 250 -2.74 13.85 3.51
N VAL A 251 -3.97 13.35 3.52
CA VAL A 251 -4.95 13.61 2.46
C VAL A 251 -5.32 15.09 2.45
N LEU A 252 -5.62 15.65 3.62
CA LEU A 252 -5.98 17.05 3.76
C LEU A 252 -4.87 17.97 3.25
N LYS A 253 -3.61 17.70 3.58
CA LYS A 253 -2.44 18.43 3.07
C LYS A 253 -2.42 18.41 1.54
N TYR A 254 -2.54 17.24 0.95
CA TYR A 254 -2.52 17.08 -0.49
C TYR A 254 -3.68 17.84 -1.18
N LEU A 255 -4.92 17.70 -0.67
CA LEU A 255 -6.07 18.39 -1.24
C LEU A 255 -5.90 19.93 -1.23
N ILE A 256 -5.35 20.49 -0.15
CA ILE A 256 -5.05 21.93 -0.04
C ILE A 256 -3.96 22.33 -1.03
N GLU A 257 -2.91 21.53 -1.21
CA GLU A 257 -1.86 21.74 -2.21
C GLU A 257 -2.42 21.72 -3.65
N GLN A 258 -3.52 20.98 -3.88
CA GLN A 258 -4.24 20.95 -5.15
C GLN A 258 -5.32 22.04 -5.26
N ASN A 259 -5.32 23.05 -4.38
CA ASN A 259 -6.26 24.18 -4.34
C ASN A 259 -7.71 23.80 -4.02
N ALA A 260 -7.96 22.75 -3.23
CA ALA A 260 -9.29 22.53 -2.67
C ALA A 260 -9.75 23.74 -1.85
N ASP A 261 -11.03 24.09 -1.96
CA ASP A 261 -11.59 25.29 -1.30
C ASP A 261 -11.64 25.14 0.23
N LEU A 262 -10.68 25.78 0.90
CA LEU A 262 -10.55 25.79 2.35
C LEU A 262 -11.69 26.49 3.07
N LYS A 263 -12.39 27.42 2.38
CA LYS A 263 -13.48 28.25 2.93
C LYS A 263 -14.86 27.67 2.64
N SER A 264 -14.92 26.54 1.95
CA SER A 264 -16.20 25.92 1.63
C SER A 264 -16.99 25.60 2.90
N LYS A 265 -18.32 25.73 2.79
CA LYS A 265 -19.27 25.41 3.86
C LYS A 265 -20.19 24.28 3.42
N ASN A 266 -20.46 23.36 4.34
CA ASN A 266 -21.48 22.32 4.16
C ASN A 266 -22.90 22.85 4.44
N LYS A 267 -23.93 21.99 4.39
CA LYS A 267 -25.32 22.41 4.63
C LYS A 267 -25.58 22.95 6.05
N GLN A 268 -24.75 22.58 7.02
CA GLN A 268 -24.78 23.10 8.39
C GLN A 268 -24.03 24.43 8.53
N GLY A 269 -23.44 24.96 7.45
CA GLY A 269 -22.56 26.13 7.49
C GLY A 269 -21.17 25.85 8.04
N SER A 270 -20.86 24.60 8.38
CA SER A 270 -19.58 24.20 8.95
C SER A 270 -18.50 24.17 7.87
N SER A 271 -17.33 24.74 8.18
CA SER A 271 -16.11 24.62 7.37
C SER A 271 -15.32 23.35 7.75
N PRO A 272 -14.30 22.95 6.95
CA PRO A 272 -13.40 21.86 7.34
C PRO A 272 -12.79 22.04 8.75
N LEU A 273 -12.50 23.29 9.17
CA LEU A 273 -11.99 23.59 10.51
C LEU A 273 -13.01 23.23 11.61
N HIS A 274 -14.29 23.59 11.41
CA HIS A 274 -15.35 23.21 12.37
C HIS A 274 -15.40 21.69 12.58
N LEU A 275 -15.30 20.89 11.49
CA LEU A 275 -15.36 19.44 11.57
C LEU A 275 -14.11 18.87 12.26
N ALA A 276 -12.91 19.34 11.91
CA ALA A 276 -11.69 18.92 12.58
C ALA A 276 -11.69 19.20 14.09
N VAL A 277 -12.21 20.38 14.47
CA VAL A 277 -12.36 20.78 15.87
C VAL A 277 -13.42 19.96 16.58
N SER A 278 -14.57 19.70 15.95
CA SER A 278 -15.64 18.84 16.51
C SER A 278 -15.14 17.45 16.89
N GLU A 279 -14.22 16.89 16.14
CA GLU A 279 -13.67 15.53 16.35
C GLU A 279 -12.30 15.54 17.07
N ALA A 280 -11.90 16.68 17.63
CA ALA A 280 -10.64 16.87 18.38
C ALA A 280 -9.35 16.58 17.60
N TYR A 281 -9.34 16.71 16.29
CA TYR A 281 -8.15 16.48 15.47
C TYR A 281 -7.20 17.69 15.50
N LEU A 282 -6.47 17.86 16.60
CA LEU A 282 -5.58 19.00 16.85
C LEU A 282 -4.60 19.28 15.70
N GLN A 283 -3.96 18.25 15.16
CA GLN A 283 -2.96 18.43 14.09
C GLN A 283 -3.59 18.90 12.77
N VAL A 284 -4.81 18.43 12.48
CA VAL A 284 -5.59 18.86 11.31
C VAL A 284 -6.03 20.31 11.50
N ALA A 285 -6.57 20.65 12.68
CA ALA A 285 -7.00 22.01 12.99
C ALA A 285 -5.83 23.03 12.90
N LYS A 286 -4.68 22.69 13.49
CA LYS A 286 -3.45 23.51 13.38
C LYS A 286 -3.06 23.74 11.93
N TYR A 287 -2.98 22.69 11.14
CA TYR A 287 -2.60 22.80 9.73
C TYR A 287 -3.60 23.66 8.93
N LEU A 288 -4.91 23.49 9.18
CA LEU A 288 -5.93 24.34 8.55
C LEU A 288 -5.75 25.81 8.87
N LEU A 289 -5.49 26.16 10.14
CA LEU A 289 -5.23 27.52 10.58
C LEU A 289 -3.94 28.09 9.96
N ASP A 290 -2.87 27.31 9.93
CA ASP A 290 -1.59 27.68 9.28
C ASP A 290 -1.76 27.98 7.79
N LYS A 291 -2.75 27.34 7.14
CA LYS A 291 -3.10 27.56 5.73
C LYS A 291 -4.15 28.66 5.52
N GLY A 292 -4.56 29.36 6.57
CA GLY A 292 -5.45 30.52 6.50
C GLY A 292 -6.94 30.16 6.57
N ALA A 293 -7.30 29.05 7.22
CA ALA A 293 -8.69 28.80 7.58
C ALA A 293 -9.20 29.93 8.50
N ASP A 294 -10.42 30.40 8.23
CA ASP A 294 -11.04 31.50 8.98
C ASP A 294 -11.53 31.01 10.36
N LEU A 295 -10.85 31.45 11.42
CA LEU A 295 -11.20 31.15 12.81
C LEU A 295 -12.55 31.76 13.22
N GLU A 296 -12.90 32.91 12.62
CA GLU A 296 -14.16 33.64 12.89
C GLU A 296 -15.34 33.18 12.01
N ALA A 297 -15.11 32.22 11.11
CA ALA A 297 -16.17 31.65 10.31
C ALA A 297 -17.27 31.08 11.22
N LYS A 298 -18.52 31.45 10.93
CA LYS A 298 -19.69 30.98 11.68
C LYS A 298 -20.44 29.92 10.90
N ASP A 299 -20.88 28.89 11.59
CA ASP A 299 -21.86 27.91 11.08
C ASP A 299 -23.30 28.51 11.08
N ASN A 300 -24.30 27.71 10.71
CA ASN A 300 -25.69 28.17 10.66
C ASN A 300 -26.31 28.50 12.04
N ALA A 301 -25.70 27.98 13.12
CA ALA A 301 -26.08 28.32 14.50
C ALA A 301 -25.36 29.58 15.01
N GLY A 302 -24.49 30.20 14.18
CA GLY A 302 -23.67 31.33 14.57
C GLY A 302 -22.44 30.96 15.36
N SER A 303 -22.11 29.67 15.49
CA SER A 303 -20.96 29.18 16.24
C SER A 303 -19.69 29.22 15.40
N THR A 304 -18.58 29.68 15.97
CA THR A 304 -17.24 29.54 15.42
C THR A 304 -16.63 28.20 15.84
N SER A 305 -15.52 27.82 15.20
CA SER A 305 -14.79 26.60 15.59
C SER A 305 -14.37 26.64 17.08
N LEU A 306 -14.05 27.80 17.65
CA LEU A 306 -13.76 27.93 19.07
C LEU A 306 -15.00 27.63 19.96
N HIS A 307 -16.18 28.11 19.57
CA HIS A 307 -17.43 27.73 20.27
C HIS A 307 -17.62 26.23 20.29
N VAL A 308 -17.35 25.54 19.15
CA VAL A 308 -17.42 24.08 19.05
C VAL A 308 -16.40 23.41 19.98
N ALA A 309 -15.13 23.91 20.02
CA ALA A 309 -14.11 23.38 20.90
C ALA A 309 -14.51 23.46 22.39
N VAL A 310 -15.05 24.59 22.80
CA VAL A 310 -15.54 24.81 24.19
C VAL A 310 -16.71 23.90 24.50
N LEU A 311 -17.72 23.84 23.61
CA LEU A 311 -18.92 23.00 23.79
C LEU A 311 -18.55 21.52 23.93
N LYS A 312 -17.53 21.07 23.19
CA LYS A 312 -17.05 19.68 23.21
C LYS A 312 -15.99 19.42 24.27
N ALA A 313 -15.60 20.43 25.06
CA ALA A 313 -14.56 20.36 26.08
C ALA A 313 -13.17 19.91 25.54
N HIS A 314 -12.83 20.30 24.31
CA HIS A 314 -11.53 19.98 23.69
C HIS A 314 -10.46 20.97 24.14
N ILE A 315 -9.97 20.80 25.37
CA ILE A 315 -9.09 21.76 26.08
C ILE A 315 -7.84 22.12 25.29
N GLU A 316 -7.19 21.16 24.63
CA GLU A 316 -5.97 21.42 23.86
C GLU A 316 -6.22 22.27 22.60
N LEU A 317 -7.41 22.18 22.01
CA LEU A 317 -7.83 23.04 20.92
C LEU A 317 -8.22 24.44 21.39
N VAL A 318 -8.81 24.54 22.58
CA VAL A 318 -9.15 25.87 23.19
C VAL A 318 -7.90 26.64 23.61
N LYS A 319 -6.85 25.95 24.05
CA LYS A 319 -5.56 26.57 24.42
C LYS A 319 -4.74 27.03 23.22
N TYR A 320 -4.96 26.41 22.08
CA TYR A 320 -4.24 26.76 20.85
C TYR A 320 -4.82 27.99 20.18
#